data_113d131a3b2b9f06db478b34a98f6df9
#
_entry.id   113d131a3b2b9f06db478b34a98f6df9
#
_cell.length_a   1.000
_cell.length_b   1.000
_cell.length_c   1.000
_cell.angle_alpha   90.00
_cell.angle_beta   90.00
_cell.angle_gamma   90.00
#
_symmetry.space_group_name_H-M   'P 1'
#
loop_
_entity.id
_entity.type
_entity.pdbx_description
1 polymer ?
#
loop_
_entity_poly.entity_id
_entity_poly.type
_entity_poly.pdbx_seq_one_letter_code
_entity_poly.pdbx_strand_id
1 'polypeptide(L)'
;MKLLMKGEAVMQTDFLSLMNESRDLNAKVFSLVRLKLMASLAVLGPDGATFRELKAALEINDGVLFSNLNVLKEMGYIESEKITSEGKELELSRITPEGIDEWEKVK
;
A
#
# COMPACT_ATOMS: atom_id res chain seq x y z
N MET A 1 12.81 26.32 -8.90
CA MET A 1 12.49 26.35 -9.15
C MET A 1 12.55 26.75 -9.36
N LYS A 2 12.58 27.07 -9.61
CA LYS A 2 12.24 27.59 -9.76
C LYS A 2 11.45 27.50 -9.77
N LEU A 3 10.80 27.46 -9.43
CA LEU A 3 10.13 27.43 -9.45
C LEU A 3 9.71 27.77 -9.44
N LEU A 4 9.49 28.39 -9.62
CA LEU A 4 9.14 28.91 -9.85
C LEU A 4 9.03 29.68 -10.13
N MET A 5 8.97 30.32 -10.73
CA MET A 5 8.80 31.14 -11.33
C MET A 5 9.16 31.56 -12.33
N LYS A 6 8.87 31.44 -13.35
CA LYS A 6 9.48 31.95 -14.25
C LYS A 6 8.77 31.82 -15.46
N GLY A 7 8.67 32.20 -16.57
CA GLY A 7 7.93 32.13 -17.78
C GLY A 7 6.77 31.14 -17.69
N GLU A 8 5.55 31.63 -17.66
CA GLU A 8 4.39 30.77 -17.40
C GLU A 8 4.19 29.68 -18.44
N ALA A 9 4.48 29.98 -19.71
CA ALA A 9 4.34 28.96 -20.75
C ALA A 9 5.28 27.80 -20.52
N VAL A 10 6.51 28.11 -20.14
CA VAL A 10 7.50 27.08 -19.83
C VAL A 10 7.07 26.29 -18.60
N MET A 11 6.57 26.99 -17.61
CA MET A 11 6.12 26.32 -16.40
C MET A 11 4.96 25.38 -16.68
N GLN A 12 4.09 25.75 -17.61
CA GLN A 12 2.97 24.89 -17.96
C GLN A 12 3.46 23.59 -18.58
N THR A 13 4.45 23.65 -19.44
CA THR A 13 5.05 22.45 -20.04
C THR A 13 5.70 21.60 -18.95
N ASP A 14 6.45 22.25 -18.06
CA ASP A 14 7.10 21.55 -16.96
C ASP A 14 6.08 20.89 -16.05
N PHE A 15 4.95 21.57 -15.82
CA PHE A 15 3.91 21.04 -14.99
C PHE A 15 3.37 19.72 -15.54
N LEU A 16 3.14 19.66 -16.85
CA LEU A 16 2.67 18.43 -17.48
C LEU A 16 3.68 17.30 -17.33
N SER A 17 4.96 17.61 -17.52
CA SER A 17 6.02 16.63 -17.32
C SER A 17 6.04 16.11 -15.90
N LEU A 18 5.93 17.03 -14.94
CA LEU A 18 5.93 16.65 -13.52
C LEU A 18 4.74 15.78 -13.17
N MET A 19 3.58 16.07 -13.77
CA MET A 19 2.40 15.25 -13.53
C MET A 19 2.61 13.83 -14.03
N ASN A 20 3.23 13.68 -15.19
CA ASN A 20 3.51 12.34 -15.70
C ASN A 20 4.49 11.60 -14.83
N GLU A 21 5.54 12.30 -14.39
CA GLU A 21 6.52 11.70 -13.49
C GLU A 21 5.91 11.33 -12.15
N SER A 22 5.01 12.18 -11.65
CA SER A 22 4.30 11.89 -10.40
C SER A 22 3.48 10.62 -10.51
N ARG A 23 2.84 10.42 -11.64
CA ARG A 23 2.05 9.21 -11.85
C ARG A 23 2.91 7.97 -11.76
N ASP A 24 4.06 7.99 -12.45
CA ASP A 24 4.99 6.87 -12.41
C ASP A 24 5.50 6.62 -11.01
N LEU A 25 5.85 7.70 -10.30
CA LEU A 25 6.32 7.60 -8.94
C LEU A 25 5.26 7.00 -8.02
N ASN A 26 4.01 7.48 -8.17
CA ASN A 26 2.93 6.97 -7.35
C ASN A 26 2.69 5.49 -7.59
N ALA A 27 2.76 5.06 -8.85
CA ALA A 27 2.59 3.66 -9.18
C ALA A 27 3.68 2.82 -8.54
N LYS A 28 4.92 3.31 -8.59
CA LYS A 28 6.05 2.60 -7.98
C LYS A 28 5.92 2.53 -6.48
N VAL A 29 5.51 3.63 -5.86
CA VAL A 29 5.33 3.67 -4.41
C VAL A 29 4.25 2.68 -3.99
N PHE A 30 3.13 2.67 -4.71
CA PHE A 30 2.05 1.72 -4.42
C PHE A 30 2.51 0.28 -4.60
N SER A 31 3.33 0.01 -5.62
CA SER A 31 3.88 -1.32 -5.82
C SER A 31 4.78 -1.74 -4.66
N LEU A 32 5.61 -0.81 -4.18
CA LEU A 32 6.48 -1.08 -3.04
C LEU A 32 5.68 -1.34 -1.77
N VAL A 33 4.62 -0.56 -1.54
CA VAL A 33 3.79 -0.74 -0.37
C VAL A 33 3.13 -2.11 -0.41
N ARG A 34 2.61 -2.50 -1.58
CA ARG A 34 1.98 -3.81 -1.71
C ARG A 34 2.98 -4.94 -1.49
N LEU A 35 4.20 -4.76 -1.99
CA LEU A 35 5.25 -5.75 -1.78
C LEU A 35 5.58 -5.89 -0.30
N LYS A 36 5.70 -4.77 0.40
CA LYS A 36 5.97 -4.78 1.83
C LYS A 36 4.82 -5.41 2.61
N LEU A 37 3.60 -5.13 2.22
CA LEU A 37 2.43 -5.74 2.85
C LEU A 37 2.44 -7.25 2.67
N MET A 38 2.68 -7.70 1.45
CA MET A 38 2.73 -9.14 1.18
C MET A 38 3.84 -9.81 1.96
N ALA A 39 5.01 -9.20 2.01
CA ALA A 39 6.14 -9.75 2.75
C ALA A 39 5.79 -9.87 4.24
N SER A 40 5.24 -8.79 4.80
CA SER A 40 4.90 -8.77 6.23
C SER A 40 3.86 -9.83 6.56
N LEU A 41 2.81 -9.89 5.74
CA LEU A 41 1.73 -10.84 6.01
C LEU A 41 2.15 -12.27 5.75
N ALA A 42 3.07 -12.49 4.80
CA ALA A 42 3.61 -13.83 4.56
C ALA A 42 4.38 -14.33 5.79
N VAL A 43 5.15 -13.45 6.40
CA VAL A 43 5.91 -13.81 7.61
C VAL A 43 4.97 -14.09 8.78
N LEU A 44 3.92 -13.30 8.92
CA LEU A 44 2.97 -13.46 10.02
C LEU A 44 2.04 -14.66 9.83
N GLY A 45 1.81 -15.04 8.58
CA GLY A 45 1.00 -16.22 8.28
C GLY A 45 -0.42 -16.10 8.79
N PRO A 46 -0.96 -17.20 9.38
CA PRO A 46 -2.35 -17.19 9.81
C PRO A 46 -2.64 -16.24 10.97
N ASP A 47 -1.62 -15.77 11.66
CA ASP A 47 -1.83 -14.81 12.74
C ASP A 47 -2.28 -13.45 12.21
N GLY A 48 -1.78 -13.07 11.04
CA GLY A 48 -2.17 -11.81 10.44
C GLY A 48 -1.73 -10.60 11.24
N ALA A 49 -2.28 -9.45 10.88
CA ALA A 49 -1.97 -8.19 11.56
C ALA A 49 -3.17 -7.26 11.47
N THR A 50 -3.32 -6.43 12.49
CA THR A 50 -4.35 -5.40 12.47
C THR A 50 -3.90 -4.22 11.62
N PHE A 51 -4.86 -3.38 11.26
CA PHE A 51 -4.58 -2.17 10.50
C PHE A 51 -3.54 -1.31 11.23
N ARG A 52 -3.72 -1.15 12.54
CA ARG A 52 -2.81 -0.34 13.34
C ARG A 52 -1.40 -0.91 13.35
N GLU A 53 -1.29 -2.23 13.45
CA GLU A 53 0.02 -2.88 13.45
C GLU A 53 0.73 -2.69 12.12
N LEU A 54 -0.02 -2.85 11.02
CA LEU A 54 0.56 -2.64 9.70
C LEU A 54 0.98 -1.20 9.47
N LYS A 55 0.15 -0.27 9.92
CA LYS A 55 0.47 1.15 9.79
C LYS A 55 1.77 1.48 10.51
N ALA A 56 1.92 0.98 11.73
CA ALA A 56 3.11 1.24 12.53
C ALA A 56 4.34 0.59 11.90
N ALA A 57 4.20 -0.65 11.45
CA ALA A 57 5.34 -1.38 10.89
C ALA A 57 5.83 -0.79 9.59
N LEU A 58 4.92 -0.34 8.74
CA LEU A 58 5.27 0.16 7.42
C LEU A 58 5.46 1.67 7.39
N GLU A 59 5.06 2.37 8.45
CA GLU A 59 5.22 3.81 8.58
C GLU A 59 4.59 4.56 7.41
N ILE A 60 3.36 4.19 7.08
CA ILE A 60 2.61 4.82 6.00
C ILE A 60 1.32 5.38 6.55
N ASN A 61 0.70 6.30 5.79
CA ASN A 61 -0.53 6.91 6.27
C ASN A 61 -1.73 5.99 6.02
N ASP A 62 -2.84 6.33 6.66
CA ASP A 62 -4.04 5.52 6.64
C ASP A 62 -4.57 5.31 5.23
N GLY A 63 -4.58 6.38 4.43
CA GLY A 63 -5.15 6.31 3.09
C GLY A 63 -4.37 5.36 2.19
N VAL A 64 -3.04 5.44 2.24
CA VAL A 64 -2.20 4.58 1.42
C VAL A 64 -2.37 3.13 1.86
N LEU A 65 -2.36 2.88 3.17
CA LEU A 65 -2.54 1.52 3.67
C LEU A 65 -3.90 0.97 3.29
N PHE A 66 -4.95 1.75 3.51
CA PHE A 66 -6.31 1.32 3.24
C PHE A 66 -6.49 0.97 1.75
N SER A 67 -5.99 1.84 0.87
CA SER A 67 -6.12 1.62 -0.58
C SER A 67 -5.40 0.35 -1.01
N ASN A 68 -4.19 0.14 -0.51
CA ASN A 68 -3.42 -1.02 -0.92
C ASN A 68 -3.99 -2.31 -0.35
N LEU A 69 -4.50 -2.28 0.88
CA LEU A 69 -5.17 -3.44 1.45
C LEU A 69 -6.39 -3.81 0.61
N ASN A 70 -7.16 -2.83 0.19
CA ASN A 70 -8.34 -3.10 -0.63
C ASN A 70 -7.98 -3.73 -1.97
N VAL A 71 -6.92 -3.25 -2.61
CA VAL A 71 -6.47 -3.81 -3.86
C VAL A 71 -6.09 -5.28 -3.68
N LEU A 72 -5.34 -5.57 -2.62
CA LEU A 72 -4.92 -6.94 -2.36
C LEU A 72 -6.10 -7.85 -2.01
N LYS A 73 -7.10 -7.32 -1.32
CA LYS A 73 -8.31 -8.07 -1.05
C LYS A 73 -9.06 -8.40 -2.34
N GLU A 74 -9.17 -7.42 -3.23
CA GLU A 74 -9.85 -7.64 -4.51
C GLU A 74 -9.13 -8.66 -5.37
N MET A 75 -7.84 -8.71 -5.25
CA MET A 75 -7.04 -9.70 -5.97
C MET A 75 -7.14 -11.10 -5.34
N GLY A 76 -7.70 -11.17 -4.15
CA GLY A 76 -7.78 -12.46 -3.44
C GLY A 76 -6.51 -12.85 -2.73
N TYR A 77 -5.57 -11.95 -2.59
CA TYR A 77 -4.27 -12.25 -1.98
C TYR A 77 -4.29 -12.10 -0.46
N ILE A 78 -5.21 -11.31 0.05
CA ILE A 78 -5.40 -11.20 1.50
C ILE A 78 -6.89 -11.26 1.82
N GLU A 79 -7.18 -11.55 3.06
CA GLU A 79 -8.54 -11.55 3.57
C GLU A 79 -8.54 -10.83 4.90
N SER A 80 -9.71 -10.35 5.31
CA SER A 80 -9.86 -9.64 6.58
C SER A 80 -11.00 -10.22 7.36
N GLU A 81 -10.87 -10.15 8.68
CA GLU A 81 -11.94 -10.57 9.57
C GLU A 81 -11.99 -9.61 10.74
N LYS A 82 -13.18 -9.38 11.26
CA LYS A 82 -13.34 -8.52 12.42
C LYS A 82 -13.18 -9.35 13.68
N ILE A 83 -12.36 -8.85 14.58
CA ILE A 83 -12.12 -9.50 15.86
C ILE A 83 -12.40 -8.50 16.96
N THR A 84 -12.66 -9.00 18.17
CA THR A 84 -12.83 -8.17 19.34
C THR A 84 -11.69 -8.42 20.29
N SER A 85 -11.00 -7.35 20.68
CA SER A 85 -9.89 -7.45 21.61
C SER A 85 -10.01 -6.32 22.63
N GLU A 86 -10.05 -6.68 23.88
CA GLU A 86 -10.13 -5.72 24.99
C GLU A 86 -11.30 -4.75 24.79
N GLY A 87 -12.45 -5.28 24.38
CA GLY A 87 -13.64 -4.49 24.19
C GLY A 87 -13.68 -3.65 22.92
N LYS A 88 -12.67 -3.75 22.08
CA LYS A 88 -12.60 -3.00 20.84
C LYS A 88 -12.72 -3.91 19.65
N GLU A 89 -13.42 -3.43 18.63
CA GLU A 89 -13.53 -4.15 17.37
C GLU A 89 -12.36 -3.77 16.47
N LEU A 90 -11.63 -4.76 16.01
CA LEU A 90 -10.45 -4.56 15.16
C LEU A 90 -10.61 -5.38 13.89
N GLU A 91 -9.97 -4.91 12.83
CA GLU A 91 -9.93 -5.66 11.59
C GLU A 91 -8.57 -6.31 11.46
N LEU A 92 -8.57 -7.63 11.31
CA LEU A 92 -7.34 -8.41 11.17
C LEU A 92 -7.19 -8.82 9.72
N SER A 93 -6.03 -8.54 9.14
CA SER A 93 -5.73 -8.93 7.76
C SER A 93 -4.73 -10.07 7.77
N ARG A 94 -4.92 -11.02 6.86
CA ARG A 94 -3.99 -12.15 6.74
C ARG A 94 -3.84 -12.52 5.28
N ILE A 95 -2.71 -13.13 4.95
CA ILE A 95 -2.45 -13.57 3.59
C ILE A 95 -3.26 -14.84 3.31
N THR A 96 -3.73 -14.98 2.08
CA THR A 96 -4.46 -16.17 1.65
C THR A 96 -3.50 -17.15 0.99
N PRO A 97 -3.94 -18.40 0.75
CA PRO A 97 -3.10 -19.33 -0.03
C PRO A 97 -2.74 -18.77 -1.40
N GLU A 98 -3.67 -18.09 -2.06
CA GLU A 98 -3.38 -17.44 -3.34
C GLU A 98 -2.32 -16.36 -3.19
N GLY A 99 -2.39 -15.62 -2.07
CA GLY A 99 -1.39 -14.60 -1.79
C GLY A 99 -0.02 -15.20 -1.54
N ILE A 100 0.03 -16.31 -0.85
CA ILE A 100 1.29 -17.02 -0.61
C ILE A 100 1.90 -17.47 -1.92
N ASP A 101 1.09 -18.05 -2.81
CA ASP A 101 1.56 -18.47 -4.12
C ASP A 101 2.15 -17.31 -4.90
N GLU A 102 1.47 -16.17 -4.86
CA GLU A 102 1.95 -15.00 -5.58
C GLU A 102 3.24 -14.47 -4.98
N TRP A 103 3.32 -14.46 -3.65
CA TRP A 103 4.52 -14.03 -2.95
C TRP A 103 5.73 -14.90 -3.30
N GLU A 104 5.52 -16.21 -3.41
CA GLU A 104 6.59 -17.13 -3.75
C GLU A 104 7.17 -16.84 -5.13
N LYS A 105 6.35 -16.31 -6.03
CA LYS A 105 6.83 -15.97 -7.37
C LYS A 105 7.75 -14.77 -7.41
N VAL A 106 7.58 -13.82 -6.47
CA VAL A 106 8.35 -12.57 -6.52
C VAL A 106 9.59 -12.59 -5.66
N LYS A 107 9.67 -13.46 -4.68
CA LYS A 107 10.86 -13.45 -3.82
C LYS A 107 12.04 -14.20 -4.42
#